data_951cbcf13a4825c36b28df5a03680bcd
#
_entry.id   951cbcf13a4825c36b28df5a03680bcd
#
_cell.length_a   1.000
_cell.length_b   1.000
_cell.length_c   1.000
_cell.angle_alpha   90.00
_cell.angle_beta   90.00
_cell.angle_gamma   90.00
#
_symmetry.space_group_name_H-M   'P 1'
#
loop_
_entity.id
_entity.type
_entity.pdbx_description
1 polymer ?
#
loop_
_entity_poly.entity_id
_entity_poly.type
_entity_poly.pdbx_seq_one_letter_code
_entity_poly.pdbx_strand_id
1 'polypeptide(L)'
;ISNNRTCSTSFSLSNNLEKDIETALIYLNSLRDDITKLPEDPFIVYPKAGDSSSHNNKGELLPINSVVEALSPSIADVDLAGIWASGDLFVGYANSKGLFHWFSTESFSFDYSLITQSERMVKDTFAGTHFKLDDYQSLMMSSINQLKMLEKNPIKVKPGDYRTYIAPAGVSDLLSMFSWNGLSEGSIRRGQSAFLKMK
;
A
#
# COMPACT_ATOMS: atom_id res chain seq x y z
N ILE A 1 8.48 21.86 11.53
CA ILE A 1 9.37 21.70 12.70
C ILE A 1 9.86 23.06 13.12
N SER A 2 9.74 23.41 14.38
CA SER A 2 10.26 24.64 14.98
C SER A 2 10.53 24.41 16.47
N ASN A 3 11.70 24.88 16.97
CA ASN A 3 12.08 24.82 18.39
C ASN A 3 11.82 23.43 19.03
N ASN A 4 12.36 22.38 18.45
CA ASN A 4 12.17 20.98 18.86
C ASN A 4 10.71 20.52 18.94
N ARG A 5 9.81 21.15 18.18
CA ARG A 5 8.40 20.77 18.08
C ARG A 5 8.06 20.42 16.65
N THR A 6 7.12 19.52 16.48
CA THR A 6 6.62 19.11 15.16
C THR A 6 5.10 19.07 15.14
N CYS A 7 4.52 19.51 14.07
CA CYS A 7 3.12 19.32 13.74
C CYS A 7 2.99 19.06 12.25
N SER A 8 1.91 18.42 11.86
CA SER A 8 1.61 18.09 10.46
C SER A 8 0.13 18.15 10.20
N THR A 9 -0.23 18.40 8.97
CA THR A 9 -1.58 18.29 8.46
C THR A 9 -1.56 17.69 7.06
N SER A 10 -2.69 17.21 6.57
CA SER A 10 -2.88 16.74 5.22
C SER A 10 -4.17 17.31 4.64
N PHE A 11 -4.20 17.49 3.34
CA PHE A 11 -5.40 17.88 2.59
C PHE A 11 -5.38 17.24 1.20
N SER A 12 -6.56 17.08 0.61
CA SER A 12 -6.70 16.55 -0.74
C SER A 12 -6.46 17.64 -1.78
N LEU A 13 -5.70 17.33 -2.82
CA LEU A 13 -5.50 18.23 -3.94
C LEU A 13 -6.79 18.37 -4.77
N SER A 14 -7.07 19.58 -5.22
CA SER A 14 -8.28 19.92 -6.00
C SER A 14 -8.06 19.86 -7.51
N ASN A 15 -6.85 19.51 -7.97
CA ASN A 15 -6.37 19.64 -9.36
C ASN A 15 -6.34 21.09 -9.89
N ASN A 16 -6.39 22.06 -9.00
CA ASN A 16 -6.18 23.46 -9.30
C ASN A 16 -5.01 23.98 -8.47
N LEU A 17 -3.88 24.22 -9.12
CA LEU A 17 -2.62 24.57 -8.44
C LEU A 17 -2.74 25.85 -7.59
N GLU A 18 -3.41 26.89 -8.08
CA GLU A 18 -3.54 28.16 -7.36
C GLU A 18 -4.34 27.96 -6.05
N LYS A 19 -5.47 27.25 -6.14
CA LYS A 19 -6.29 26.91 -4.99
C LYS A 19 -5.57 26.00 -4.00
N ASP A 20 -4.80 25.06 -4.50
CA ASP A 20 -4.04 24.13 -3.66
C ASP A 20 -2.91 24.84 -2.92
N ILE A 21 -2.23 25.81 -3.57
CA ILE A 21 -1.24 26.68 -2.93
C ILE A 21 -1.89 27.56 -1.85
N GLU A 22 -3.02 28.20 -2.14
CA GLU A 22 -3.75 28.99 -1.16
C GLU A 22 -4.13 28.16 0.07
N THR A 23 -4.70 26.97 -0.16
CA THR A 23 -5.06 26.02 0.90
C THR A 23 -3.83 25.63 1.73
N ALA A 24 -2.71 25.31 1.08
CA ALA A 24 -1.45 24.97 1.76
C ALA A 24 -0.95 26.11 2.64
N LEU A 25 -1.05 27.36 2.18
CA LEU A 25 -0.63 28.54 2.96
C LEU A 25 -1.52 28.78 4.18
N ILE A 26 -2.83 28.55 4.05
CA ILE A 26 -3.77 28.64 5.19
C ILE A 26 -3.38 27.61 6.26
N TYR A 27 -3.19 26.34 5.88
CA TYR A 27 -2.77 25.31 6.82
C TYR A 27 -1.38 25.57 7.41
N LEU A 28 -0.43 26.07 6.61
CA LEU A 28 0.91 26.42 7.10
C LEU A 28 0.84 27.48 8.21
N ASN A 29 0.01 28.50 8.04
CA ASN A 29 -0.16 29.55 9.05
C ASN A 29 -0.80 28.99 10.34
N SER A 30 -1.85 28.16 10.23
CA SER A 30 -2.42 27.47 11.37
C SER A 30 -1.39 26.61 12.12
N LEU A 31 -0.58 25.85 11.37
CA LEU A 31 0.47 25.03 11.98
C LEU A 31 1.56 25.87 12.68
N ARG A 32 1.86 27.07 12.20
CA ARG A 32 2.80 28.00 12.86
C ARG A 32 2.29 28.47 14.21
N ASP A 33 0.99 28.70 14.32
CA ASP A 33 0.35 29.11 15.57
C ASP A 33 0.26 27.95 16.56
N ASP A 34 -0.10 26.76 16.07
CA ASP A 34 -0.30 25.59 16.89
C ASP A 34 0.99 24.96 17.41
N ILE A 35 2.07 24.99 16.62
CA ILE A 35 3.34 24.37 17.01
C ILE A 35 3.92 24.96 18.28
N THR A 36 3.63 26.24 18.59
CA THR A 36 4.11 26.90 19.80
C THR A 36 3.49 26.35 21.09
N LYS A 37 2.32 25.72 20.98
CA LYS A 37 1.54 25.15 22.08
C LYS A 37 1.89 23.69 22.37
N LEU A 38 2.61 23.04 21.47
CA LEU A 38 2.95 21.62 21.57
C LEU A 38 4.17 21.39 22.50
N PRO A 39 4.27 20.21 23.13
CA PRO A 39 5.45 19.86 23.89
C PRO A 39 6.67 19.69 22.97
N GLU A 40 7.87 19.87 23.54
CA GLU A 40 9.11 19.58 22.85
C GLU A 40 9.29 18.06 22.67
N ASP A 41 9.79 17.67 21.50
CA ASP A 41 10.18 16.30 21.19
C ASP A 41 11.72 16.22 21.13
N PRO A 42 12.36 15.56 22.10
CA PRO A 42 13.83 15.45 22.14
C PRO A 42 14.39 14.55 21.03
N PHE A 43 13.54 13.84 20.28
CA PHE A 43 13.96 12.90 19.24
C PHE A 43 13.81 13.48 17.82
N ILE A 44 13.50 14.76 17.67
CA ILE A 44 13.37 15.39 16.35
C ILE A 44 14.70 15.34 15.60
N VAL A 45 14.61 14.84 14.38
CA VAL A 45 15.69 14.95 13.40
C VAL A 45 15.35 16.10 12.43
N TYR A 46 16.14 17.14 12.45
CA TYR A 46 15.98 18.26 11.53
C TYR A 46 16.32 17.87 10.11
N PRO A 47 15.58 18.37 9.11
CA PRO A 47 15.90 18.13 7.71
C PRO A 47 17.29 18.66 7.37
N LYS A 48 18.04 17.86 6.62
CA LYS A 48 19.37 18.22 6.12
C LYS A 48 19.29 18.52 4.63
N ALA A 49 20.23 19.29 4.12
CA ALA A 49 20.49 19.36 2.69
C ALA A 49 21.05 18.02 2.20
N GLY A 50 20.83 17.71 0.95
CA GLY A 50 21.30 16.49 0.31
C GLY A 50 21.06 16.54 -1.19
N ASP A 51 21.41 15.46 -1.88
CA ASP A 51 21.20 15.35 -3.32
C ASP A 51 19.73 15.10 -3.64
N SER A 52 19.19 15.93 -4.52
CA SER A 52 17.85 15.78 -5.06
C SER A 52 17.81 14.66 -6.09
N SER A 53 16.69 13.97 -6.22
CA SER A 53 16.49 12.89 -7.21
C SER A 53 15.14 13.00 -7.91
N SER A 54 15.11 12.52 -9.15
CA SER A 54 13.89 12.38 -9.92
C SER A 54 13.92 11.02 -10.65
N HIS A 55 12.90 10.22 -10.43
CA HIS A 55 12.72 8.93 -11.09
C HIS A 55 11.34 8.91 -11.74
N ASN A 56 11.33 8.64 -13.05
CA ASN A 56 10.10 8.55 -13.83
C ASN A 56 10.09 7.21 -14.56
N ASN A 57 9.15 6.35 -14.20
CA ASN A 57 8.98 5.03 -14.79
C ASN A 57 7.69 5.01 -15.61
N LYS A 58 7.78 4.59 -16.87
CA LYS A 58 6.60 4.29 -17.67
C LYS A 58 6.22 2.83 -17.52
N GLY A 59 4.92 2.58 -17.51
CA GLY A 59 4.34 1.25 -17.54
C GLY A 59 3.78 0.90 -18.92
N GLU A 60 3.33 -0.33 -19.05
CA GLU A 60 2.51 -0.82 -20.17
C GLU A 60 1.18 -1.29 -19.58
N LEU A 61 0.22 -0.37 -19.52
CA LEU A 61 -1.08 -0.61 -18.91
C LEU A 61 -2.14 -0.95 -19.96
N LEU A 62 -3.14 -1.74 -19.55
CA LEU A 62 -4.34 -1.87 -20.38
C LEU A 62 -5.06 -0.52 -20.46
N PRO A 63 -5.51 -0.11 -21.67
CA PRO A 63 -6.43 0.99 -21.79
C PRO A 63 -7.70 0.71 -20.97
N ILE A 64 -8.17 1.68 -20.22
CA ILE A 64 -9.29 1.48 -19.29
C ILE A 64 -10.54 0.88 -19.97
N ASN A 65 -10.78 1.25 -21.21
CA ASN A 65 -11.92 0.75 -22.00
C ASN A 65 -11.77 -0.72 -22.44
N SER A 66 -10.56 -1.29 -22.41
CA SER A 66 -10.27 -2.67 -22.80
C SER A 66 -10.16 -3.61 -21.61
N VAL A 67 -10.18 -3.11 -20.38
CA VAL A 67 -9.96 -3.93 -19.16
C VAL A 67 -10.99 -5.05 -19.05
N VAL A 68 -12.26 -4.73 -19.17
CA VAL A 68 -13.35 -5.72 -19.07
C VAL A 68 -13.22 -6.78 -20.16
N GLU A 69 -12.97 -6.38 -21.39
CA GLU A 69 -12.80 -7.30 -22.51
C GLU A 69 -11.60 -8.23 -22.32
N ALA A 70 -10.48 -7.72 -21.83
CA ALA A 70 -9.27 -8.51 -21.59
C ALA A 70 -9.41 -9.49 -20.42
N LEU A 71 -10.12 -9.12 -19.37
CA LEU A 71 -10.23 -9.95 -18.15
C LEU A 71 -11.37 -10.97 -18.22
N SER A 72 -12.50 -10.64 -18.86
CA SER A 72 -13.72 -11.44 -18.85
C SER A 72 -13.56 -12.89 -19.35
N PRO A 73 -12.79 -13.20 -20.42
CA PRO A 73 -12.68 -14.58 -20.90
C PRO A 73 -12.15 -15.56 -19.87
N SER A 74 -11.28 -15.11 -18.93
CA SER A 74 -10.69 -15.99 -17.91
C SER A 74 -11.58 -16.20 -16.70
N ILE A 75 -12.70 -15.48 -16.59
CA ILE A 75 -13.60 -15.48 -15.42
C ILE A 75 -15.06 -15.82 -15.78
N ALA A 76 -15.31 -16.27 -17.00
CA ALA A 76 -16.69 -16.48 -17.50
C ALA A 76 -17.51 -17.49 -16.68
N ASP A 77 -16.85 -18.48 -16.07
CA ASP A 77 -17.51 -19.58 -15.34
C ASP A 77 -17.33 -19.48 -13.81
N VAL A 78 -16.89 -18.33 -13.30
CA VAL A 78 -16.66 -18.15 -11.85
C VAL A 78 -17.37 -16.90 -11.34
N ASP A 79 -17.83 -16.95 -10.09
CA ASP A 79 -18.33 -15.79 -9.38
C ASP A 79 -17.11 -14.99 -8.87
N LEU A 80 -16.91 -13.80 -9.42
CA LEU A 80 -15.81 -12.92 -9.11
C LEU A 80 -16.31 -11.54 -8.69
N ALA A 81 -15.80 -11.06 -7.56
CA ALA A 81 -15.89 -9.66 -7.16
C ALA A 81 -14.48 -9.07 -7.07
N GLY A 82 -14.26 -7.92 -7.69
CA GLY A 82 -12.92 -7.32 -7.71
C GLY A 82 -12.93 -5.84 -8.07
N ILE A 83 -11.78 -5.20 -7.82
CA ILE A 83 -11.53 -3.79 -8.15
C ILE A 83 -10.27 -3.72 -9.00
N TRP A 84 -10.42 -3.13 -10.18
CA TRP A 84 -9.30 -2.72 -11.02
C TRP A 84 -8.99 -1.25 -10.78
N ALA A 85 -7.72 -0.94 -10.51
CA ALA A 85 -7.20 0.41 -10.46
C ALA A 85 -5.95 0.49 -11.35
N SER A 86 -5.87 1.50 -12.20
CA SER A 86 -4.69 1.73 -13.04
C SER A 86 -4.49 3.20 -13.34
N GLY A 87 -3.26 3.62 -13.52
CA GLY A 87 -2.91 4.99 -13.86
C GLY A 87 -1.55 5.42 -13.36
N ASP A 88 -1.36 6.74 -13.38
CA ASP A 88 -0.15 7.38 -12.90
C ASP A 88 -0.16 7.52 -11.37
N LEU A 89 0.93 7.16 -10.76
CA LEU A 89 1.23 7.42 -9.36
C LEU A 89 2.37 8.44 -9.27
N PHE A 90 2.14 9.52 -8.52
CA PHE A 90 3.13 10.57 -8.27
C PHE A 90 3.41 10.68 -6.78
N VAL A 91 4.69 10.72 -6.41
CA VAL A 91 5.14 10.97 -5.05
C VAL A 91 6.23 12.06 -5.07
N GLY A 92 5.98 13.16 -4.40
CA GLY A 92 6.94 14.26 -4.26
C GLY A 92 7.29 14.50 -2.79
N TYR A 93 8.55 14.81 -2.53
CA TYR A 93 9.02 15.26 -1.24
C TYR A 93 9.92 16.48 -1.43
N ALA A 94 9.72 17.50 -0.61
CA ALA A 94 10.59 18.67 -0.57
C ALA A 94 10.77 19.15 0.87
N ASN A 95 11.88 19.80 1.15
CA ASN A 95 12.14 20.43 2.45
C ASN A 95 12.73 21.84 2.32
N SER A 96 12.75 22.59 3.43
CA SER A 96 13.26 23.96 3.50
C SER A 96 14.77 24.09 3.31
N LYS A 97 15.51 22.99 3.14
CA LYS A 97 16.96 22.96 2.86
C LYS A 97 17.26 22.73 1.37
N GLY A 98 16.22 22.81 0.52
CA GLY A 98 16.35 22.66 -0.93
C GLY A 98 16.40 21.22 -1.43
N LEU A 99 16.22 20.25 -0.57
CA LEU A 99 16.11 18.84 -0.98
C LEU A 99 14.77 18.62 -1.67
N PHE A 100 14.81 17.94 -2.82
CA PHE A 100 13.65 17.59 -3.61
C PHE A 100 13.80 16.16 -4.14
N HIS A 101 12.79 15.34 -3.90
CA HIS A 101 12.69 14.00 -4.48
C HIS A 101 11.36 13.88 -5.21
N TRP A 102 11.43 13.36 -6.42
CA TRP A 102 10.26 13.08 -7.24
C TRP A 102 10.29 11.64 -7.73
N PHE A 103 9.16 10.98 -7.63
CA PHE A 103 8.94 9.65 -8.17
C PHE A 103 7.62 9.63 -8.92
N SER A 104 7.63 9.12 -10.14
CA SER A 104 6.41 8.79 -10.87
C SER A 104 6.50 7.42 -11.49
N THR A 105 5.38 6.72 -11.51
CA THR A 105 5.25 5.42 -12.18
C THR A 105 3.83 5.23 -12.66
N GLU A 106 3.69 4.54 -13.79
CA GLU A 106 2.42 3.98 -14.23
C GLU A 106 2.28 2.58 -13.63
N SER A 107 1.15 2.29 -13.03
CA SER A 107 0.91 1.00 -12.39
C SER A 107 -0.54 0.58 -12.47
N PHE A 108 -0.79 -0.72 -12.31
CA PHE A 108 -2.12 -1.28 -12.17
C PHE A 108 -2.19 -2.21 -10.96
N SER A 109 -3.39 -2.39 -10.45
CA SER A 109 -3.73 -3.38 -9.44
C SER A 109 -5.12 -3.93 -9.71
N PHE A 110 -5.25 -5.25 -9.67
CA PHE A 110 -6.52 -5.96 -9.71
C PHE A 110 -6.62 -6.82 -8.46
N ASP A 111 -7.34 -6.32 -7.47
CA ASP A 111 -7.71 -7.07 -6.26
C ASP A 111 -9.01 -7.80 -6.51
N TYR A 112 -9.04 -9.12 -6.31
CA TYR A 112 -10.24 -9.91 -6.58
C TYR A 112 -10.45 -11.03 -5.57
N SER A 113 -11.68 -11.45 -5.46
CA SER A 113 -12.11 -12.65 -4.75
C SER A 113 -12.93 -13.51 -5.68
N LEU A 114 -12.59 -14.80 -5.75
CA LEU A 114 -13.40 -15.83 -6.39
C LEU A 114 -14.24 -16.51 -5.32
N ILE A 115 -15.51 -16.75 -5.61
CA ILE A 115 -16.48 -17.22 -4.62
C ILE A 115 -17.12 -18.51 -5.11
N THR A 116 -17.23 -19.54 -4.25
CA THR A 116 -17.97 -20.77 -4.52
C THR A 116 -19.44 -20.61 -4.12
N GLN A 117 -20.30 -21.50 -4.62
CA GLN A 117 -21.70 -21.57 -4.17
C GLN A 117 -21.85 -21.84 -2.66
N SER A 118 -20.85 -22.46 -2.04
CA SER A 118 -20.78 -22.69 -0.58
C SER A 118 -20.13 -21.53 0.19
N GLU A 119 -20.03 -20.33 -0.40
CA GLU A 119 -19.49 -19.11 0.19
C GLU A 119 -18.02 -19.20 0.64
N ARG A 120 -17.26 -20.11 0.05
CA ARG A 120 -15.79 -20.16 0.26
C ARG A 120 -15.11 -19.30 -0.78
N MET A 121 -14.03 -18.65 -0.38
CA MET A 121 -13.36 -17.64 -1.20
C MET A 121 -11.87 -17.91 -1.36
N VAL A 122 -11.37 -17.60 -2.55
CA VAL A 122 -9.95 -17.38 -2.83
C VAL A 122 -9.78 -15.91 -3.13
N LYS A 123 -8.90 -15.24 -2.39
CA LYS A 123 -8.53 -13.85 -2.65
C LYS A 123 -7.12 -13.80 -3.20
N ASP A 124 -6.90 -12.98 -4.24
CA ASP A 124 -5.58 -12.74 -4.80
C ASP A 124 -5.49 -11.33 -5.38
N THR A 125 -4.26 -10.89 -5.70
CA THR A 125 -3.97 -9.59 -6.28
C THR A 125 -3.06 -9.76 -7.47
N PHE A 126 -3.45 -9.20 -8.62
CA PHE A 126 -2.61 -9.07 -9.80
C PHE A 126 -2.23 -7.61 -10.00
N ALA A 127 -0.96 -7.27 -9.80
CA ALA A 127 -0.49 -5.90 -9.85
C ALA A 127 0.88 -5.79 -10.51
N GLY A 128 1.17 -4.63 -11.08
CA GLY A 128 2.45 -4.37 -11.71
C GLY A 128 2.50 -3.06 -12.47
N THR A 129 3.57 -2.90 -13.22
CA THR A 129 3.78 -1.77 -14.14
C THR A 129 3.64 -2.17 -15.62
N HIS A 130 3.68 -3.47 -15.92
CA HIS A 130 3.54 -4.01 -17.27
C HIS A 130 2.48 -5.10 -17.24
N PHE A 131 1.36 -4.86 -17.88
CA PHE A 131 0.30 -5.85 -17.97
C PHE A 131 0.67 -6.91 -19.01
N LYS A 132 0.65 -8.18 -18.61
CA LYS A 132 0.80 -9.31 -19.52
C LYS A 132 -0.39 -10.25 -19.36
N LEU A 133 -1.08 -10.49 -20.46
CA LEU A 133 -2.29 -11.31 -20.46
C LEU A 133 -1.98 -12.75 -20.02
N ASP A 134 -0.86 -13.32 -20.45
CA ASP A 134 -0.47 -14.69 -20.09
C ASP A 134 -0.21 -14.84 -18.57
N ASP A 135 0.41 -13.82 -17.96
CA ASP A 135 0.65 -13.81 -16.51
C ASP A 135 -0.67 -13.73 -15.74
N TYR A 136 -1.60 -12.88 -16.20
CA TYR A 136 -2.95 -12.80 -15.64
C TYR A 136 -3.72 -14.13 -15.77
N GLN A 137 -3.71 -14.75 -16.96
CA GLN A 137 -4.38 -16.02 -17.20
C GLN A 137 -3.81 -17.14 -16.33
N SER A 138 -2.49 -17.18 -16.17
CA SER A 138 -1.81 -18.17 -15.33
C SER A 138 -2.19 -18.02 -13.86
N LEU A 139 -2.23 -16.78 -13.35
CA LEU A 139 -2.67 -16.50 -11.99
C LEU A 139 -4.14 -16.88 -11.77
N MET A 140 -5.01 -16.50 -12.70
CA MET A 140 -6.44 -16.80 -12.64
C MET A 140 -6.70 -18.31 -12.65
N MET A 141 -5.99 -19.06 -13.51
CA MET A 141 -6.08 -20.52 -13.51
C MET A 141 -5.64 -21.14 -12.17
N SER A 142 -4.59 -20.61 -11.56
CA SER A 142 -4.14 -21.02 -10.22
C SER A 142 -5.22 -20.76 -9.18
N SER A 143 -5.81 -19.56 -9.16
CA SER A 143 -6.87 -19.18 -8.23
C SER A 143 -8.13 -20.05 -8.40
N ILE A 144 -8.54 -20.34 -9.64
CA ILE A 144 -9.66 -21.23 -9.94
C ILE A 144 -9.38 -22.68 -9.45
N ASN A 145 -8.14 -23.16 -9.61
CA ASN A 145 -7.77 -24.47 -9.09
C ASN A 145 -7.80 -24.52 -7.55
N GLN A 146 -7.35 -23.45 -6.89
CA GLN A 146 -7.49 -23.34 -5.43
C GLN A 146 -8.96 -23.31 -5.00
N LEU A 147 -9.81 -22.58 -5.73
CA LEU A 147 -11.24 -22.53 -5.47
C LEU A 147 -11.88 -23.93 -5.53
N LYS A 148 -11.55 -24.72 -6.56
CA LYS A 148 -11.98 -26.13 -6.68
C LYS A 148 -11.49 -27.02 -5.53
N MET A 149 -10.29 -26.73 -4.99
CA MET A 149 -9.80 -27.45 -3.81
C MET A 149 -10.60 -27.10 -2.56
N LEU A 150 -11.04 -25.86 -2.42
CA LEU A 150 -11.84 -25.40 -1.28
C LEU A 150 -13.25 -26.03 -1.25
N GLU A 151 -13.78 -26.48 -2.39
CA GLU A 151 -15.07 -27.19 -2.44
C GLU A 151 -15.02 -28.60 -1.83
N LYS A 152 -13.82 -29.16 -1.68
CA LYS A 152 -13.64 -30.45 -1.03
C LYS A 152 -13.94 -30.36 0.46
N ASN A 153 -14.38 -31.49 1.04
CA ASN A 153 -14.60 -31.57 2.48
C ASN A 153 -13.31 -31.28 3.24
N PRO A 154 -13.33 -30.40 4.26
CA PRO A 154 -12.16 -30.10 5.06
C PRO A 154 -11.75 -31.33 5.87
N ILE A 155 -10.44 -31.54 5.98
CA ILE A 155 -9.86 -32.53 6.89
C ILE A 155 -9.43 -31.87 8.19
N LYS A 156 -9.66 -32.54 9.31
CA LYS A 156 -9.22 -32.04 10.61
C LYS A 156 -7.77 -32.44 10.83
N VAL A 157 -6.89 -31.44 10.95
CA VAL A 157 -5.48 -31.63 11.26
C VAL A 157 -5.31 -31.75 12.77
N LYS A 158 -4.56 -32.75 13.25
CA LYS A 158 -4.24 -32.90 14.69
C LYS A 158 -3.24 -31.81 15.13
N PRO A 159 -3.28 -31.36 16.39
CA PRO A 159 -2.21 -30.52 16.90
C PRO A 159 -0.83 -31.19 16.76
N GLY A 160 0.18 -30.44 16.36
CA GLY A 160 1.55 -30.95 16.15
C GLY A 160 2.40 -29.97 15.33
N ASP A 161 3.65 -30.35 15.13
CA ASP A 161 4.59 -29.57 14.32
C ASP A 161 4.47 -29.95 12.85
N TYR A 162 4.31 -28.96 11.99
CA TYR A 162 4.15 -29.14 10.55
C TYR A 162 5.13 -28.26 9.79
N ARG A 163 5.79 -28.82 8.80
CA ARG A 163 6.53 -28.03 7.83
C ARG A 163 5.54 -27.29 6.96
N THR A 164 5.58 -25.95 7.04
CA THR A 164 4.61 -25.08 6.38
C THR A 164 5.30 -24.17 5.38
N TYR A 165 4.73 -24.05 4.19
CA TYR A 165 5.05 -23.00 3.23
C TYR A 165 4.02 -21.88 3.37
N ILE A 166 4.48 -20.66 3.65
CA ILE A 166 3.64 -19.47 3.68
C ILE A 166 3.89 -18.69 2.38
N ALA A 167 2.85 -18.51 1.60
CA ALA A 167 2.93 -17.78 0.34
C ALA A 167 3.29 -16.28 0.57
N PRO A 168 3.83 -15.57 -0.43
CA PRO A 168 4.27 -14.18 -0.28
C PRO A 168 3.21 -13.24 0.30
N ALA A 169 1.94 -13.37 -0.09
CA ALA A 169 0.84 -12.58 0.45
C ALA A 169 0.67 -12.80 1.96
N GLY A 170 0.70 -14.05 2.42
CA GLY A 170 0.62 -14.37 3.86
C GLY A 170 1.83 -13.86 4.65
N VAL A 171 3.02 -13.89 4.06
CA VAL A 171 4.22 -13.27 4.65
C VAL A 171 4.07 -11.76 4.76
N SER A 172 3.54 -11.11 3.72
CA SER A 172 3.25 -9.67 3.71
C SER A 172 2.30 -9.27 4.84
N ASP A 173 1.23 -10.02 5.03
CA ASP A 173 0.26 -9.78 6.11
C ASP A 173 0.92 -9.92 7.50
N LEU A 174 1.72 -10.96 7.71
CA LEU A 174 2.48 -11.15 8.95
C LEU A 174 3.43 -9.98 9.22
N LEU A 175 4.20 -9.54 8.21
CA LEU A 175 5.13 -8.42 8.35
C LEU A 175 4.38 -7.10 8.58
N SER A 176 3.22 -6.92 7.97
CA SER A 176 2.38 -5.75 8.20
C SER A 176 1.90 -5.63 9.64
N MET A 177 1.59 -6.75 10.30
CA MET A 177 1.27 -6.76 11.72
C MET A 177 2.44 -6.23 12.58
N PHE A 178 3.67 -6.57 12.24
CA PHE A 178 4.85 -6.07 12.96
C PHE A 178 5.09 -4.57 12.73
N SER A 179 4.66 -4.02 11.60
CA SER A 179 4.78 -2.58 11.33
C SER A 179 3.88 -1.72 12.20
N TRP A 180 2.82 -2.27 12.80
CA TRP A 180 1.91 -1.54 13.69
C TRP A 180 2.56 -1.25 15.04
N ASN A 181 3.41 -0.22 15.07
CA ASN A 181 4.21 0.22 16.22
C ASN A 181 5.21 -0.81 16.78
N GLY A 182 5.28 -2.02 16.23
CA GLY A 182 6.20 -3.05 16.71
C GLY A 182 7.67 -2.69 16.46
N LEU A 183 7.98 -2.36 15.20
CA LEU A 183 9.33 -2.08 14.71
C LEU A 183 9.69 -0.59 14.69
N SER A 184 8.80 0.30 15.13
CA SER A 184 9.06 1.72 15.19
C SER A 184 10.11 2.03 16.26
N GLU A 185 11.24 2.63 15.89
CA GLU A 185 12.26 3.06 16.85
C GLU A 185 11.70 4.02 17.90
N GLY A 186 10.85 4.96 17.48
CA GLY A 186 10.16 5.85 18.42
C GLY A 186 9.29 5.12 19.43
N SER A 187 8.55 4.07 19.02
CA SER A 187 7.76 3.25 19.93
C SER A 187 8.63 2.39 20.85
N ILE A 188 9.76 1.88 20.36
CA ILE A 188 10.73 1.15 21.16
C ILE A 188 11.32 2.06 22.23
N ARG A 189 11.80 3.25 21.87
CA ARG A 189 12.39 4.22 22.81
C ARG A 189 11.40 4.71 23.86
N ARG A 190 10.12 4.87 23.52
CA ARG A 190 9.06 5.24 24.46
C ARG A 190 8.51 4.08 25.29
N GLY A 191 9.03 2.86 25.10
CA GLY A 191 8.55 1.69 25.82
C GLY A 191 7.15 1.20 25.39
N GLN A 192 6.69 1.59 24.20
CA GLN A 192 5.35 1.30 23.69
C GLN A 192 5.30 0.12 22.72
N SER A 193 6.45 -0.37 22.27
CA SER A 193 6.52 -1.50 21.34
C SER A 193 6.12 -2.81 22.01
N ALA A 194 5.28 -3.59 21.31
CA ALA A 194 4.93 -4.95 21.74
C ALA A 194 6.15 -5.88 21.84
N PHE A 195 7.21 -5.65 21.06
CA PHE A 195 8.42 -6.46 21.05
C PHE A 195 9.31 -6.27 22.29
N LEU A 196 9.15 -5.20 23.05
CA LEU A 196 9.88 -5.04 24.33
C LEU A 196 9.55 -6.12 25.35
N LYS A 197 8.42 -6.80 25.20
CA LYS A 197 8.01 -7.92 26.07
C LYS A 197 8.54 -9.28 25.61
N MET A 198 9.12 -9.34 24.41
CA MET A 198 9.75 -10.55 23.87
C MET A 198 11.22 -10.57 24.30
N LYS A 199 11.46 -10.95 25.56
CA LYS A 199 12.82 -11.20 26.10
C LYS A 199 13.13 -12.68 26.04
#